data_6a2499b4cbe57f5fd618bfa6d42d8dd1
#
_entry.id   6a2499b4cbe57f5fd618bfa6d42d8dd1
#
_cell.length_a   1.000
_cell.length_b   1.000
_cell.length_c   1.000
_cell.angle_alpha   90.00
_cell.angle_beta   90.00
_cell.angle_gamma   90.00
#
_symmetry.space_group_name_H-M   'P 1'
#
loop_
_entity.id
_entity.type
_entity.pdbx_description
1 polymer ?
#
loop_
_entity_poly.entity_id
_entity_poly.type
_entity_poly.pdbx_seq_one_letter_code
_entity_poly.pdbx_strand_id
1 'polypeptide(L)' 'PLIKKIFAQFHSGEVDKYEFHFTPHKMKRCLYLRYYAVRDKNGKYLGCLEVAQDVTEIRSWTEEKKKI' A
#
# COMPACT_ATOMS: atom_id res chain seq x y z
N PRO A 1 10.26 -11.83 6.20
CA PRO A 1 9.58 -10.54 6.31
C PRO A 1 8.53 -10.32 5.23
N LEU A 2 7.53 -9.51 5.55
CA LEU A 2 6.41 -9.23 4.66
C LEU A 2 6.84 -8.66 3.31
N ILE A 3 7.82 -7.77 3.31
CA ILE A 3 8.28 -7.12 2.07
C ILE A 3 8.84 -8.14 1.07
N LYS A 4 9.64 -9.09 1.55
CA LYS A 4 10.17 -10.14 0.68
C LYS A 4 9.06 -11.00 0.08
N LYS A 5 8.05 -11.30 0.88
CA LYS A 5 6.90 -12.07 0.42
C LYS A 5 6.12 -11.33 -0.66
N ILE A 6 5.92 -10.02 -0.47
CA ILE A 6 5.25 -9.17 -1.46
C ILE A 6 6.01 -9.17 -2.78
N PHE A 7 7.33 -8.97 -2.74
CA PHE A 7 8.14 -8.96 -3.94
C PHE A 7 8.11 -10.31 -4.67
N ALA A 8 8.17 -11.40 -3.91
CA ALA A 8 8.11 -12.74 -4.50
C ALA A 8 6.79 -12.96 -5.23
N GLN A 9 5.68 -12.52 -4.66
CA GLN A 9 4.37 -12.65 -5.29
C GLN A 9 4.21 -11.75 -6.51
N PHE A 10 4.83 -10.57 -6.49
CA PHE A 10 4.85 -9.71 -7.67
C PHE A 10 5.64 -10.37 -8.80
N HIS A 11 6.80 -10.95 -8.49
CA HIS A 11 7.62 -11.63 -9.48
C HIS A 11 6.91 -12.83 -10.09
N SER A 12 6.20 -13.61 -9.28
CA SER A 12 5.49 -14.80 -9.76
C SER A 12 4.26 -14.47 -10.59
N GLY A 13 3.78 -13.22 -10.53
CA GLY A 13 2.58 -12.83 -11.23
C GLY A 13 1.28 -13.15 -10.50
N GLU A 14 1.36 -13.66 -9.28
CA GLU A 14 0.17 -14.01 -8.51
C GLU A 14 -0.67 -12.79 -8.15
N VAL A 15 -0.03 -11.66 -7.86
CA VAL A 15 -0.72 -10.43 -7.47
C VAL A 15 -0.03 -9.22 -8.11
N ASP A 16 -0.79 -8.14 -8.27
CA ASP A 16 -0.29 -6.88 -8.82
C ASP A 16 -0.38 -5.75 -7.81
N LYS A 17 -1.05 -5.96 -6.69
CA LYS A 17 -1.23 -4.94 -5.67
C LYS A 17 -1.27 -5.59 -4.29
N TYR A 18 -0.68 -4.87 -3.33
CA TYR A 18 -0.85 -5.15 -1.91
C TYR A 18 -1.20 -3.86 -1.19
N GLU A 19 -2.12 -3.93 -0.25
CA GLU A 19 -2.43 -2.77 0.58
C GLU A 19 -2.72 -3.21 2.00
N PHE A 20 -2.29 -2.37 2.94
CA PHE A 20 -2.58 -2.59 4.36
C PHE A 20 -2.44 -1.27 5.11
N HIS A 21 -3.05 -1.21 6.29
CA HIS A 21 -2.86 -0.08 7.19
C HIS A 21 -2.44 -0.59 8.56
N PHE A 22 -1.66 0.22 9.26
CA PHE A 22 -1.20 -0.15 10.60
C PHE A 22 -0.79 1.12 11.35
N THR A 23 -0.74 0.98 12.68
CA THR A 23 -0.24 2.02 13.55
C THR A 23 1.09 1.54 14.10
N PRO A 24 2.22 2.15 13.68
CA PRO A 24 3.53 1.76 14.21
C PRO A 24 3.55 1.89 15.74
N HIS A 25 4.23 0.94 16.38
CA HIS A 25 4.21 0.80 17.84
C HIS A 25 4.55 2.07 18.61
N LYS A 26 5.49 2.87 18.12
CA LYS A 26 5.93 4.11 18.78
C LYS A 26 5.30 5.36 18.20
N MET A 27 4.42 5.24 17.24
CA MET A 27 3.76 6.37 16.62
C MET A 27 2.27 6.34 16.92
N LYS A 28 1.70 7.51 17.20
CA LYS A 28 0.25 7.63 17.39
C LYS A 28 -0.45 8.01 16.08
N ARG A 29 0.04 7.43 14.99
CA ARG A 29 -0.44 7.76 13.64
C ARG A 29 -0.71 6.47 12.89
N CYS A 30 -1.78 6.47 12.12
CA CYS A 30 -2.14 5.34 11.29
C CYS A 30 -1.63 5.56 9.87
N LEU A 31 -0.86 4.60 9.38
CA LEU A 31 -0.31 4.66 8.02
C LEU A 31 -1.05 3.69 7.12
N TYR A 32 -1.34 4.15 5.92
CA TYR A 32 -1.92 3.32 4.86
C TYR A 32 -0.87 3.15 3.77
N LEU A 33 -0.45 1.92 3.55
CA LEU A 33 0.59 1.58 2.59
C LEU A 33 -0.01 0.79 1.43
N ARG A 34 0.43 1.13 0.23
CA ARG A 34 0.05 0.41 -0.98
C ARG A 34 1.29 0.12 -1.79
N TYR A 35 1.38 -1.11 -2.29
CA TYR A 35 2.45 -1.54 -3.16
C TYR A 35 1.83 -2.00 -4.46
N TYR A 36 2.37 -1.54 -5.58
CA TYR A 36 1.90 -1.90 -6.91
C TYR A 36 3.04 -2.49 -7.70
N ALA A 37 2.78 -3.62 -8.37
CA ALA A 37 3.73 -4.15 -9.32
C ALA A 37 3.71 -3.26 -10.57
N VAL A 38 4.89 -2.84 -11.03
CA VAL A 38 5.04 -2.11 -12.27
C VAL A 38 5.48 -3.08 -13.33
N ARG A 39 4.70 -3.19 -14.41
CA ARG A 39 4.97 -4.12 -15.49
C ARG A 39 4.99 -3.39 -16.83
N ASP A 40 5.72 -3.93 -17.80
CA ASP A 40 5.68 -3.41 -19.15
C ASP A 40 4.43 -3.91 -19.89
N LYS A 41 4.26 -3.49 -21.12
CA LYS A 41 3.10 -3.85 -21.94
C LYS A 41 2.98 -5.37 -22.21
N ASN A 42 4.06 -6.10 -22.00
CA ASN A 42 4.07 -7.56 -22.18
C ASN A 42 3.89 -8.31 -20.86
N GLY A 43 3.66 -7.60 -19.77
CA GLY A 43 3.46 -8.18 -18.47
C GLY A 43 4.73 -8.46 -17.68
N LYS A 44 5.89 -8.06 -18.19
CA LYS A 44 7.15 -8.29 -17.49
C LYS A 44 7.25 -7.39 -16.27
N TYR A 45 7.59 -7.97 -15.12
CA TYR A 45 7.77 -7.23 -13.88
C TYR A 45 9.00 -6.32 -13.98
N LEU A 46 8.80 -5.02 -13.78
CA LEU A 46 9.87 -4.02 -13.86
C LEU A 46 10.28 -3.49 -12.49
N GLY A 47 9.39 -3.55 -11.52
CA GLY A 47 9.67 -3.01 -10.21
C GLY A 47 8.38 -2.80 -9.39
N CYS A 48 8.54 -2.13 -8.26
CA CYS A 48 7.45 -1.91 -7.32
C CYS A 48 7.31 -0.43 -7.02
N LEU A 49 6.07 0.06 -7.05
CA LEU A 49 5.73 1.41 -6.61
C LEU A 49 5.13 1.32 -5.22
N GLU A 50 5.69 2.08 -4.27
CA GLU A 50 5.15 2.19 -2.93
C GLU A 50 4.47 3.54 -2.76
N VAL A 51 3.26 3.54 -2.22
CA VAL A 51 2.54 4.76 -1.84
C VAL A 51 2.23 4.67 -0.35
N ALA A 52 2.67 5.68 0.40
CA ALA A 52 2.44 5.74 1.84
C ALA A 52 1.62 6.99 2.16
N GLN A 53 0.57 6.82 2.96
CA GLN A 53 -0.27 7.93 3.40
C GLN A 53 -0.50 7.84 4.90
N ASP A 54 -0.48 9.01 5.56
CA ASP A 54 -0.91 9.13 6.94
C ASP A 54 -2.42 9.34 6.92
N VAL A 55 -3.16 8.37 7.41
CA VAL A 55 -4.63 8.41 7.42
C VAL A 55 -5.20 8.56 8.82
N THR A 56 -4.39 9.00 9.77
CA THR A 56 -4.80 9.16 11.17
C THR A 56 -6.05 10.01 11.29
N GLU A 57 -6.06 11.16 10.65
CA GLU A 57 -7.21 12.06 10.70
C GLU A 57 -8.41 11.48 9.96
N ILE A 58 -8.20 10.98 8.76
CA ILE A 58 -9.27 10.38 7.95
C ILE A 58 -9.93 9.22 8.70
N ARG A 59 -9.13 8.37 9.33
CA ARG A 59 -9.61 7.21 10.05
C ARG A 59 -10.49 7.59 11.24
N SER A 60 -10.28 8.77 11.82
CA SER A 60 -11.08 9.25 12.95
C SER A 60 -12.42 9.84 12.53
N TRP A 61 -12.64 10.06 11.25
CA TRP A 61 -13.89 10.64 10.78
C TRP A 61 -15.03 9.64 10.91
N THR A 62 -16.11 10.09 11.54
CA THR A 62 -17.31 9.26 11.73
C THR A 62 -18.45 9.68 10.82
N GLU A 63 -18.28 10.77 10.10
CA GLU A 63 -19.29 11.33 9.20
C GLU A 63 -18.71 11.55 7.82
N GLU A 64 -19.59 11.62 6.85
CA GLU A 64 -19.18 11.99 5.50
C GLU A 64 -18.64 13.42 5.50
N LYS A 65 -17.48 13.62 4.90
CA LYS A 65 -16.89 14.94 4.72
C LYS A 65 -16.67 15.22 3.26
N LYS A 66 -17.11 16.40 2.85
CA LYS A 66 -16.93 16.86 1.47
C LYS A 66 -16.15 18.15 1.48
N LYS A 67 -15.14 18.23 0.62
CA LYS A 67 -14.40 19.46 0.37
C LYS A 67 -14.84 20.01 -0.97
N ILE A 68 -15.09 21.28 -0.97
CA ILE A 68 -15.48 21.99 -2.17
C ILE A 68 -14.37 22.96 -2.55
#